data_be82e2e954fed4354df0613529d1c6ca
#
_entry.id   be82e2e954fed4354df0613529d1c6ca
#
_cell.length_a   1.000
_cell.length_b   1.000
_cell.length_c   1.000
_cell.angle_alpha   90.00
_cell.angle_beta   90.00
_cell.angle_gamma   90.00
#
_symmetry.space_group_name_H-M   'P 1'
#
loop_
_entity.id
_entity.type
_entity.pdbx_description
1 polymer ?
#
loop_
_entity_poly.entity_id
_entity_poly.type
_entity_poly.pdbx_seq_one_letter_code
_entity_poly.pdbx_strand_id
1 'polypeptide(L)'
;MKLSKLVTPNVSHNVILYIEALSVSFDGFKALNNLSLYVNDGELRCLIGANGAGKTTLMDVITGKTQCDMGQVYFGQSVDLLKHDEAAIARLGIGRKFQKPTVFEALSVFENLELSLSTGKGVWFTLMSKLNSEQRDRIDAVLTTIGLKELRNRPAGVLSHGQKQWLEIGMLLVSDPRLMLIDEPVAGMTAQETEKTAELLTSLAGERTVIVVEHDMAFVRSIARTVTVLHQGSVLAEGTMDQVQSNPAVIEVYLGEEA
;
A
#
# COMPACT_ATOMS: atom_id res chain seq x y z
N MET A 1 -10.90 3.09 -42.19
CA MET A 1 -10.97 3.20 -40.70
C MET A 1 -9.70 2.55 -40.16
N LYS A 2 -8.65 3.35 -39.86
CA LYS A 2 -7.34 2.85 -39.41
C LYS A 2 -7.42 2.57 -37.91
N LEU A 3 -7.28 1.30 -37.53
CA LEU A 3 -7.02 0.91 -36.14
C LEU A 3 -5.72 1.60 -35.69
N SER A 4 -5.82 2.54 -34.75
CA SER A 4 -4.68 3.08 -34.04
C SER A 4 -4.02 1.91 -33.29
N LYS A 5 -2.79 1.57 -33.66
CA LYS A 5 -1.94 0.67 -32.89
C LYS A 5 -1.83 1.25 -31.48
N LEU A 6 -2.36 0.54 -30.50
CA LEU A 6 -2.07 0.78 -29.10
C LEU A 6 -0.54 0.71 -28.97
N VAL A 7 0.08 1.86 -28.76
CA VAL A 7 1.48 1.94 -28.41
C VAL A 7 1.58 1.41 -26.98
N THR A 8 2.09 0.20 -26.83
CA THR A 8 2.50 -0.28 -25.51
C THR A 8 3.61 0.65 -25.04
N PRO A 9 3.46 1.32 -23.86
CA PRO A 9 4.52 2.21 -23.38
C PRO A 9 5.80 1.40 -23.21
N ASN A 10 6.91 1.95 -23.66
CA ASN A 10 8.23 1.36 -23.47
C ASN A 10 8.67 1.63 -22.02
N VAL A 11 8.05 0.89 -21.07
CA VAL A 11 8.32 1.00 -19.64
C VAL A 11 9.71 0.42 -19.38
N SER A 12 10.58 1.16 -18.71
CA SER A 12 11.88 0.66 -18.29
C SER A 12 11.69 -0.64 -17.50
N HIS A 13 12.61 -1.61 -17.65
CA HIS A 13 12.48 -2.97 -17.10
C HIS A 13 12.34 -3.05 -15.57
N ASN A 14 12.28 -1.92 -14.86
CA ASN A 14 12.26 -1.84 -13.40
C ASN A 14 10.98 -1.25 -12.82
N VAL A 15 9.99 -0.84 -13.63
CA VAL A 15 8.73 -0.26 -13.13
C VAL A 15 7.75 -1.37 -12.80
N ILE A 16 7.27 -1.40 -11.55
CA ILE A 16 6.25 -2.36 -11.09
C ILE A 16 4.82 -1.80 -11.22
N LEU A 17 4.64 -0.49 -11.04
CA LEU A 17 3.36 0.19 -11.18
C LEU A 17 3.51 1.37 -12.13
N TYR A 18 2.73 1.34 -13.20
CA TYR A 18 2.67 2.38 -14.23
C TYR A 18 1.26 2.94 -14.29
N ILE A 19 1.12 4.22 -14.04
CA ILE A 19 -0.14 4.95 -14.12
C ILE A 19 0.04 6.12 -15.07
N GLU A 20 -0.87 6.28 -16.03
CA GLU A 20 -0.81 7.37 -17.01
C GLU A 20 -2.20 8.00 -17.21
N ALA A 21 -2.23 9.32 -17.12
CA ALA A 21 -3.38 10.17 -17.39
C ALA A 21 -4.67 9.73 -16.64
N LEU A 22 -4.51 9.20 -15.42
CA LEU A 22 -5.61 8.65 -14.62
C LEU A 22 -6.55 9.76 -14.14
N SER A 23 -7.83 9.64 -14.44
CA SER A 23 -8.88 10.56 -13.99
C SER A 23 -10.05 9.79 -13.40
N VAL A 24 -10.55 10.30 -12.26
CA VAL A 24 -11.69 9.74 -11.53
C VAL A 24 -12.58 10.88 -11.05
N SER A 25 -13.87 10.79 -11.32
CA SER A 25 -14.85 11.78 -10.88
C SER A 25 -15.95 11.11 -10.05
N PHE A 26 -16.40 11.80 -9.00
CA PHE A 26 -17.57 11.44 -8.20
C PHE A 26 -18.54 12.62 -8.20
N ASP A 27 -19.74 12.43 -8.72
CA ASP A 27 -20.81 13.45 -8.76
C ASP A 27 -20.34 14.83 -9.29
N GLY A 28 -19.45 14.81 -10.30
CA GLY A 28 -18.89 16.01 -10.91
C GLY A 28 -17.62 16.56 -10.22
N PHE A 29 -17.25 16.05 -9.05
CA PHE A 29 -15.99 16.37 -8.40
C PHE A 29 -14.87 15.47 -8.93
N LYS A 30 -13.79 16.07 -9.46
CA LYS A 30 -12.61 15.33 -9.91
C LYS A 30 -11.72 14.96 -8.74
N ALA A 31 -11.79 13.71 -8.31
CA ALA A 31 -10.93 13.17 -7.24
C ALA A 31 -9.52 12.86 -7.74
N LEU A 32 -9.37 12.40 -9.00
CA LEU A 32 -8.10 12.32 -9.71
C LEU A 32 -8.23 13.05 -11.03
N ASN A 33 -7.20 13.80 -11.41
CA ASN A 33 -7.22 14.67 -12.57
C ASN A 33 -5.91 14.52 -13.37
N ASN A 34 -5.95 13.71 -14.43
CA ASN A 34 -4.82 13.46 -15.31
C ASN A 34 -3.53 13.06 -14.57
N LEU A 35 -3.67 12.22 -13.53
CA LEU A 35 -2.56 11.78 -12.69
C LEU A 35 -1.70 10.77 -13.42
N SER A 36 -0.38 11.00 -13.44
CA SER A 36 0.61 10.03 -13.92
C SER A 36 1.63 9.76 -12.82
N LEU A 37 1.96 8.48 -12.60
CA LEU A 37 2.85 8.02 -11.54
C LEU A 37 3.54 6.73 -11.94
N TYR A 38 4.85 6.63 -11.73
CA TYR A 38 5.66 5.44 -11.99
C TYR A 38 6.38 5.01 -10.72
N VAL A 39 6.21 3.76 -10.31
CA VAL A 39 6.86 3.20 -9.11
C VAL A 39 7.77 2.04 -9.53
N ASN A 40 9.02 2.08 -9.07
CA ASN A 40 9.98 1.04 -9.39
C ASN A 40 9.80 -0.18 -8.48
N ASP A 41 10.21 -1.35 -8.97
CA ASP A 41 10.20 -2.59 -8.18
C ASP A 41 11.19 -2.47 -7.00
N GLY A 42 10.77 -2.89 -5.82
CA GLY A 42 11.54 -2.77 -4.58
C GLY A 42 11.61 -1.35 -3.98
N GLU A 43 10.88 -0.38 -4.53
CA GLU A 43 10.87 0.99 -4.03
C GLU A 43 10.01 1.12 -2.76
N LEU A 44 10.48 1.92 -1.78
CA LEU A 44 9.67 2.47 -0.70
C LEU A 44 9.35 3.92 -1.03
N ARG A 45 8.08 4.18 -1.31
CA ARG A 45 7.56 5.50 -1.69
C ARG A 45 6.56 5.99 -0.66
N CYS A 46 6.68 7.24 -0.27
CA CYS A 46 5.65 7.91 0.51
C CYS A 46 4.79 8.80 -0.39
N LEU A 47 3.48 8.66 -0.24
CA LEU A 47 2.47 9.46 -0.93
C LEU A 47 1.86 10.42 0.10
N ILE A 48 2.12 11.71 -0.06
CA ILE A 48 1.66 12.76 0.84
C ILE A 48 0.72 13.74 0.14
N GLY A 49 0.00 14.52 0.89
CA GLY A 49 -0.93 15.53 0.36
C GLY A 49 -2.03 15.84 1.38
N ALA A 50 -2.71 16.96 1.20
CA ALA A 50 -3.85 17.37 2.04
C ALA A 50 -5.01 16.34 1.99
N ASN A 51 -5.95 16.47 2.92
CA ASN A 51 -7.18 15.69 2.86
C ASN A 51 -7.95 16.05 1.57
N GLY A 52 -8.46 15.03 0.87
CA GLY A 52 -9.10 15.24 -0.43
C GLY A 52 -8.14 15.37 -1.62
N ALA A 53 -6.82 15.29 -1.44
CA ALA A 53 -5.85 15.35 -2.54
C ALA A 53 -5.92 14.17 -3.53
N GLY A 54 -6.70 13.11 -3.24
CA GLY A 54 -6.88 11.95 -4.12
C GLY A 54 -6.12 10.69 -3.69
N LYS A 55 -5.40 10.70 -2.57
CA LYS A 55 -4.57 9.58 -2.08
C LYS A 55 -5.36 8.27 -1.96
N THR A 56 -6.47 8.28 -1.25
CA THR A 56 -7.33 7.10 -1.05
C THR A 56 -7.95 6.64 -2.37
N THR A 57 -8.40 7.58 -3.21
CA THR A 57 -8.96 7.26 -4.54
C THR A 57 -7.93 6.59 -5.43
N LEU A 58 -6.67 7.05 -5.41
CA LEU A 58 -5.58 6.41 -6.14
C LEU A 58 -5.37 4.96 -5.68
N MET A 59 -5.32 4.73 -4.36
CA MET A 59 -5.20 3.38 -3.80
C MET A 59 -6.42 2.51 -4.16
N ASP A 60 -7.62 3.08 -4.13
CA ASP A 60 -8.87 2.38 -4.49
C ASP A 60 -8.87 1.95 -5.98
N VAL A 61 -8.32 2.77 -6.88
CA VAL A 61 -8.17 2.38 -8.30
C VAL A 61 -7.13 1.27 -8.47
N ILE A 62 -5.96 1.38 -7.83
CA ILE A 62 -4.90 0.36 -7.90
C ILE A 62 -5.41 -1.00 -7.40
N THR A 63 -6.31 -1.01 -6.42
CA THR A 63 -6.89 -2.24 -5.84
C THR A 63 -8.17 -2.71 -6.54
N GLY A 64 -8.66 -2.00 -7.56
CA GLY A 64 -9.86 -2.38 -8.31
C GLY A 64 -11.18 -2.04 -7.63
N LYS A 65 -11.14 -1.36 -6.47
CA LYS A 65 -12.34 -0.94 -5.72
C LYS A 65 -13.07 0.22 -6.38
N THR A 66 -12.34 1.08 -7.10
CA THR A 66 -12.90 2.22 -7.84
C THR A 66 -12.49 2.11 -9.30
N GLN A 67 -13.45 2.28 -10.20
CA GLN A 67 -13.17 2.38 -11.64
C GLN A 67 -12.78 3.82 -11.99
N CYS A 68 -11.89 3.98 -12.97
CA CYS A 68 -11.53 5.29 -13.49
C CYS A 68 -12.39 5.69 -14.69
N ASP A 69 -12.50 6.99 -14.93
CA ASP A 69 -13.17 7.54 -16.12
C ASP A 69 -12.25 7.45 -17.34
N MET A 70 -10.95 7.73 -17.12
CA MET A 70 -9.91 7.75 -18.15
C MET A 70 -8.56 7.38 -17.55
N GLY A 71 -7.65 6.92 -18.42
CA GLY A 71 -6.27 6.61 -18.07
C GLY A 71 -5.93 5.14 -18.19
N GLN A 72 -4.73 4.79 -17.73
CA GLN A 72 -4.18 3.45 -17.79
C GLN A 72 -3.47 3.12 -16.48
N VAL A 73 -3.63 1.87 -16.00
CA VAL A 73 -2.95 1.38 -14.79
C VAL A 73 -2.41 -0.02 -15.06
N TYR A 74 -1.09 -0.14 -15.11
CA TYR A 74 -0.42 -1.42 -15.35
C TYR A 74 0.40 -1.85 -14.14
N PHE A 75 0.31 -3.13 -13.82
CA PHE A 75 1.14 -3.79 -12.82
C PHE A 75 2.14 -4.73 -13.50
N GLY A 76 3.40 -4.63 -13.09
CA GLY A 76 4.48 -5.25 -13.84
C GLY A 76 4.54 -4.67 -15.27
N GLN A 77 4.95 -5.47 -16.23
CA GLN A 77 5.17 -4.97 -17.60
C GLN A 77 3.91 -5.03 -18.49
N SER A 78 2.86 -5.76 -18.08
CA SER A 78 1.77 -6.08 -19.03
C SER A 78 0.39 -6.27 -18.44
N VAL A 79 0.22 -6.28 -17.11
CA VAL A 79 -1.08 -6.56 -16.49
C VAL A 79 -1.87 -5.25 -16.34
N ASP A 80 -2.91 -5.10 -17.14
CA ASP A 80 -3.85 -3.98 -17.07
C ASP A 80 -4.79 -4.19 -15.88
N LEU A 81 -4.58 -3.43 -14.78
CA LEU A 81 -5.36 -3.58 -13.55
C LEU A 81 -6.83 -3.21 -13.73
N LEU A 82 -7.15 -2.32 -14.68
CA LEU A 82 -8.52 -1.86 -14.92
C LEU A 82 -9.44 -2.97 -15.46
N LYS A 83 -8.87 -4.10 -15.88
CA LYS A 83 -9.60 -5.29 -16.38
C LYS A 83 -9.83 -6.35 -15.30
N HIS A 84 -9.41 -6.09 -14.07
CA HIS A 84 -9.44 -7.06 -12.98
C HIS A 84 -10.28 -6.56 -11.81
N ASP A 85 -10.95 -7.48 -11.12
CA ASP A 85 -11.62 -7.21 -9.85
C ASP A 85 -10.63 -7.24 -8.67
N GLU A 86 -11.06 -6.78 -7.49
CA GLU A 86 -10.25 -6.71 -6.27
C GLU A 86 -9.60 -8.06 -5.94
N ALA A 87 -10.37 -9.17 -6.08
CA ALA A 87 -9.87 -10.50 -5.75
C ALA A 87 -8.80 -10.99 -6.74
N ALA A 88 -8.93 -10.65 -8.02
CA ALA A 88 -7.91 -10.95 -9.03
C ALA A 88 -6.64 -10.12 -8.79
N ILE A 89 -6.79 -8.83 -8.48
CA ILE A 89 -5.68 -7.92 -8.17
C ILE A 89 -4.90 -8.40 -6.94
N ALA A 90 -5.59 -8.83 -5.89
CA ALA A 90 -4.94 -9.42 -4.72
C ALA A 90 -4.13 -10.68 -5.08
N ARG A 91 -4.67 -11.55 -5.96
CA ARG A 91 -3.94 -12.75 -6.45
C ARG A 91 -2.73 -12.41 -7.33
N LEU A 92 -2.72 -11.26 -7.98
CA LEU A 92 -1.55 -10.77 -8.72
C LEU A 92 -0.39 -10.31 -7.81
N GLY A 93 -0.64 -10.22 -6.51
CA GLY A 93 0.37 -9.83 -5.52
C GLY A 93 0.32 -8.34 -5.17
N ILE A 94 -0.85 -7.71 -5.25
CA ILE A 94 -1.08 -6.36 -4.71
C ILE A 94 -1.87 -6.50 -3.41
N GLY A 95 -1.25 -6.11 -2.30
CA GLY A 95 -1.88 -6.14 -0.98
C GLY A 95 -2.14 -4.74 -0.45
N ARG A 96 -3.26 -4.52 0.23
CA ARG A 96 -3.58 -3.24 0.87
C ARG A 96 -3.95 -3.43 2.33
N LYS A 97 -3.31 -2.64 3.20
CA LYS A 97 -3.75 -2.41 4.57
C LYS A 97 -4.69 -1.20 4.57
N PHE A 98 -5.92 -1.43 5.02
CA PHE A 98 -6.91 -0.37 5.16
C PHE A 98 -6.72 0.41 6.46
N GLN A 99 -7.25 1.63 6.51
CA GLN A 99 -7.18 2.51 7.69
C GLN A 99 -7.92 1.93 8.91
N LYS A 100 -9.04 1.21 8.69
CA LYS A 100 -9.76 0.54 9.80
C LYS A 100 -9.11 -0.78 10.14
N PRO A 101 -8.89 -1.08 11.44
CA PRO A 101 -8.36 -2.36 11.88
C PRO A 101 -9.18 -3.55 11.37
N THR A 102 -8.49 -4.56 10.84
CA THR A 102 -9.10 -5.76 10.26
C THR A 102 -8.75 -7.03 11.05
N VAL A 103 -8.12 -6.90 12.23
CA VAL A 103 -7.76 -8.03 13.07
C VAL A 103 -8.99 -8.68 13.72
N PHE A 104 -9.02 -9.99 13.73
CA PHE A 104 -10.02 -10.78 14.45
C PHE A 104 -9.61 -10.88 15.92
N GLU A 105 -10.14 -10.02 16.76
CA GLU A 105 -9.72 -9.86 18.16
C GLU A 105 -9.89 -11.12 19.02
N ALA A 106 -10.88 -11.96 18.73
CA ALA A 106 -11.13 -13.22 19.43
C ALA A 106 -10.14 -14.33 19.05
N LEU A 107 -9.48 -14.21 17.91
CA LEU A 107 -8.49 -15.17 17.43
C LEU A 107 -7.09 -14.80 17.94
N SER A 108 -6.22 -15.81 18.04
CA SER A 108 -4.81 -15.60 18.34
C SER A 108 -4.11 -14.84 17.22
N VAL A 109 -2.94 -14.28 17.53
CA VAL A 109 -2.05 -13.65 16.53
C VAL A 109 -1.73 -14.63 15.40
N PHE A 110 -1.44 -15.89 15.74
CA PHE A 110 -1.18 -16.93 14.75
C PHE A 110 -2.38 -17.21 13.85
N GLU A 111 -3.58 -17.37 14.41
CA GLU A 111 -4.81 -17.64 13.65
C GLU A 111 -5.18 -16.49 12.71
N ASN A 112 -4.93 -15.22 13.10
CA ASN A 112 -5.09 -14.07 12.20
C ASN A 112 -4.19 -14.18 10.95
N LEU A 113 -2.94 -14.58 11.14
CA LEU A 113 -2.00 -14.80 10.02
C LEU A 113 -2.41 -16.02 9.20
N GLU A 114 -2.86 -17.10 9.83
CA GLU A 114 -3.35 -18.30 9.15
C GLU A 114 -4.53 -18.00 8.23
N LEU A 115 -5.50 -17.20 8.67
CA LEU A 115 -6.63 -16.78 7.85
C LEU A 115 -6.22 -15.94 6.63
N SER A 116 -5.10 -15.24 6.72
CA SER A 116 -4.58 -14.38 5.65
C SER A 116 -3.74 -15.15 4.62
N LEU A 117 -3.44 -16.42 4.86
CA LEU A 117 -2.80 -17.26 3.85
C LEU A 117 -3.68 -17.38 2.62
N SER A 118 -3.16 -16.97 1.48
CA SER A 118 -3.80 -17.17 0.17
C SER A 118 -3.82 -18.66 -0.17
N THR A 119 -4.83 -19.38 0.34
CA THR A 119 -5.08 -20.74 -0.09
C THR A 119 -6.03 -20.66 -1.29
N GLY A 120 -5.57 -21.08 -2.48
CA GLY A 120 -6.39 -21.12 -3.70
C GLY A 120 -7.60 -22.08 -3.64
N LYS A 121 -8.02 -22.42 -2.43
CA LYS A 121 -9.09 -23.38 -2.11
C LYS A 121 -10.14 -22.65 -1.29
N GLY A 122 -11.41 -22.83 -1.64
CA GLY A 122 -12.55 -22.14 -1.02
C GLY A 122 -12.56 -22.21 0.52
N VAL A 123 -13.24 -21.25 1.14
CA VAL A 123 -13.30 -20.99 2.59
C VAL A 123 -13.52 -22.26 3.43
N TRP A 124 -14.34 -23.20 2.97
CA TRP A 124 -14.61 -24.48 3.65
C TRP A 124 -13.40 -25.42 3.71
N PHE A 125 -12.50 -25.36 2.74
CA PHE A 125 -11.29 -26.19 2.72
C PHE A 125 -10.23 -25.63 3.68
N THR A 126 -10.16 -24.31 3.84
CA THR A 126 -9.23 -23.64 4.75
C THR A 126 -9.53 -23.97 6.21
N LEU A 127 -10.81 -24.06 6.60
CA LEU A 127 -11.25 -24.39 7.96
C LEU A 127 -11.00 -25.86 8.35
N MET A 128 -10.79 -26.77 7.40
CA MET A 128 -10.60 -28.21 7.66
C MET A 128 -9.21 -28.75 7.30
N SER A 129 -8.36 -27.96 6.62
CA SER A 129 -7.03 -28.40 6.22
C SER A 129 -5.98 -28.02 7.27
N LYS A 130 -5.22 -29.00 7.75
CA LYS A 130 -4.04 -28.71 8.57
C LYS A 130 -3.02 -27.98 7.71
N LEU A 131 -2.44 -26.89 8.25
CA LEU A 131 -1.30 -26.20 7.65
C LEU A 131 -0.18 -27.20 7.34
N ASN A 132 0.39 -27.10 6.15
CA ASN A 132 1.62 -27.81 5.83
C ASN A 132 2.83 -27.15 6.55
N SER A 133 4.01 -27.78 6.49
CA SER A 133 5.22 -27.24 7.13
C SER A 133 5.63 -25.90 6.55
N GLU A 134 5.60 -25.73 5.24
CA GLU A 134 5.96 -24.50 4.53
C GLU A 134 5.07 -23.32 4.95
N GLN A 135 3.75 -23.53 5.08
CA GLN A 135 2.82 -22.51 5.54
C GLN A 135 3.10 -22.08 6.99
N ARG A 136 3.43 -23.04 7.87
CA ARG A 136 3.81 -22.75 9.26
C ARG A 136 5.10 -21.98 9.35
N ASP A 137 6.12 -22.41 8.61
CA ASP A 137 7.44 -21.77 8.57
C ASP A 137 7.31 -20.32 8.06
N ARG A 138 6.42 -20.09 7.08
CA ARG A 138 6.10 -18.77 6.57
C ARG A 138 5.44 -17.89 7.64
N ILE A 139 4.43 -18.39 8.36
CA ILE A 139 3.81 -17.64 9.45
C ILE A 139 4.86 -17.32 10.52
N ASP A 140 5.72 -18.28 10.89
CA ASP A 140 6.76 -18.08 11.90
C ASP A 140 7.82 -17.06 11.47
N ALA A 141 8.18 -17.04 10.19
CA ALA A 141 9.04 -16.01 9.61
C ALA A 141 8.38 -14.62 9.70
N VAL A 142 7.10 -14.51 9.30
CA VAL A 142 6.35 -13.26 9.40
C VAL A 142 6.22 -12.79 10.84
N LEU A 143 5.88 -13.67 11.79
CA LEU A 143 5.82 -13.35 13.22
C LEU A 143 7.14 -12.77 13.75
N THR A 144 8.25 -13.29 13.25
CA THR A 144 9.59 -12.79 13.60
C THR A 144 9.80 -11.39 13.00
N THR A 145 9.46 -11.20 11.72
CA THR A 145 9.59 -9.92 11.01
C THR A 145 8.79 -8.82 11.67
N ILE A 146 7.53 -9.07 12.05
CA ILE A 146 6.67 -8.07 12.70
C ILE A 146 6.87 -7.97 14.22
N GLY A 147 7.82 -8.74 14.80
CA GLY A 147 8.16 -8.68 16.22
C GLY A 147 7.09 -9.21 17.18
N LEU A 148 6.19 -10.08 16.71
CA LEU A 148 5.08 -10.63 17.52
C LEU A 148 5.23 -12.12 17.86
N LYS A 149 6.41 -12.70 17.67
CA LYS A 149 6.66 -14.13 17.88
C LYS A 149 6.28 -14.61 19.27
N GLU A 150 6.62 -13.87 20.32
CA GLU A 150 6.33 -14.21 21.72
C GLU A 150 4.83 -14.09 22.07
N LEU A 151 4.08 -13.36 21.23
CA LEU A 151 2.64 -13.16 21.39
C LEU A 151 1.81 -14.08 20.49
N ARG A 152 2.46 -15.00 19.79
CA ARG A 152 1.87 -15.92 18.80
C ARG A 152 0.52 -16.51 19.20
N ASN A 153 0.41 -17.01 20.44
CA ASN A 153 -0.76 -17.71 20.96
C ASN A 153 -1.69 -16.79 21.80
N ARG A 154 -1.39 -15.47 21.85
CA ARG A 154 -2.25 -14.52 22.55
C ARG A 154 -3.40 -14.09 21.65
N PRO A 155 -4.61 -13.89 22.20
CA PRO A 155 -5.71 -13.27 21.47
C PRO A 155 -5.28 -11.89 20.93
N ALA A 156 -5.62 -11.57 19.68
CA ALA A 156 -5.27 -10.27 19.09
C ALA A 156 -5.93 -9.08 19.81
N GLY A 157 -7.04 -9.33 20.52
CA GLY A 157 -7.73 -8.29 21.30
C GLY A 157 -6.90 -7.68 22.43
N VAL A 158 -5.91 -8.41 22.99
CA VAL A 158 -5.06 -7.92 24.09
C VAL A 158 -3.82 -7.16 23.60
N LEU A 159 -3.59 -7.09 22.29
CA LEU A 159 -2.48 -6.36 21.71
C LEU A 159 -2.66 -4.85 21.87
N SER A 160 -1.54 -4.12 22.01
CA SER A 160 -1.54 -2.64 21.90
C SER A 160 -2.00 -2.21 20.51
N HIS A 161 -2.34 -0.93 20.35
CA HIS A 161 -2.74 -0.38 19.07
C HIS A 161 -1.63 -0.60 18.01
N GLY A 162 -0.39 -0.26 18.32
CA GLY A 162 0.75 -0.48 17.42
C GLY A 162 0.98 -1.95 17.09
N GLN A 163 0.84 -2.86 18.09
CA GLN A 163 0.95 -4.30 17.83
C GLN A 163 -0.15 -4.82 16.90
N LYS A 164 -1.39 -4.31 16.99
CA LYS A 164 -2.46 -4.62 16.05
C LYS A 164 -2.11 -4.16 14.63
N GLN A 165 -1.53 -2.97 14.48
CA GLN A 165 -1.06 -2.46 13.18
C GLN A 165 0.05 -3.34 12.59
N TRP A 166 1.01 -3.80 13.43
CA TRP A 166 2.06 -4.74 12.96
C TRP A 166 1.46 -6.10 12.57
N LEU A 167 0.46 -6.59 13.30
CA LEU A 167 -0.25 -7.81 12.92
C LEU A 167 -0.92 -7.65 11.54
N GLU A 168 -1.54 -6.52 11.25
CA GLU A 168 -2.14 -6.25 9.94
C GLU A 168 -1.10 -6.22 8.81
N ILE A 169 0.07 -5.60 9.05
CA ILE A 169 1.19 -5.67 8.10
C ILE A 169 1.62 -7.14 7.92
N GLY A 170 1.66 -7.92 8.99
CA GLY A 170 1.94 -9.36 8.95
C GLY A 170 0.92 -10.13 8.13
N MET A 171 -0.36 -9.82 8.27
CA MET A 171 -1.45 -10.44 7.48
C MET A 171 -1.26 -10.18 5.98
N LEU A 172 -0.78 -8.99 5.59
CA LEU A 172 -0.38 -8.74 4.21
C LEU A 172 0.85 -9.56 3.82
N LEU A 173 1.90 -9.57 4.64
CA LEU A 173 3.16 -10.26 4.35
C LEU A 173 2.99 -11.76 4.14
N VAL A 174 2.06 -12.39 4.88
CA VAL A 174 1.74 -13.81 4.74
C VAL A 174 1.20 -14.13 3.35
N SER A 175 0.51 -13.23 2.67
CA SER A 175 0.04 -13.43 1.28
C SER A 175 1.10 -13.20 0.20
N ASP A 176 2.33 -12.78 0.58
CA ASP A 176 3.49 -12.53 -0.31
C ASP A 176 3.26 -11.50 -1.41
N PRO A 177 2.82 -10.32 -1.05
CA PRO A 177 2.59 -9.30 -2.05
C PRO A 177 3.91 -8.78 -2.62
N ARG A 178 3.92 -8.49 -3.93
CA ARG A 178 4.99 -7.74 -4.59
C ARG A 178 4.85 -6.24 -4.38
N LEU A 179 3.59 -5.76 -4.28
CA LEU A 179 3.25 -4.36 -4.02
C LEU A 179 2.36 -4.28 -2.78
N MET A 180 2.80 -3.53 -1.79
CA MET A 180 2.07 -3.25 -0.56
C MET A 180 1.61 -1.80 -0.54
N LEU A 181 0.32 -1.58 -0.33
CA LEU A 181 -0.30 -0.28 -0.14
C LEU A 181 -0.67 -0.15 1.33
N ILE A 182 -0.06 0.80 2.04
CA ILE A 182 -0.21 0.96 3.49
C ILE A 182 -0.72 2.36 3.78
N ASP A 183 -1.89 2.44 4.38
CA ASP A 183 -2.58 3.70 4.68
C ASP A 183 -2.43 4.03 6.17
N GLU A 184 -1.78 5.17 6.46
CA GLU A 184 -1.54 5.73 7.80
C GLU A 184 -1.05 4.68 8.83
N PRO A 185 0.12 4.03 8.58
CA PRO A 185 0.59 2.94 9.44
C PRO A 185 0.93 3.33 10.87
N VAL A 186 1.19 4.62 11.14
CA VAL A 186 1.62 5.09 12.47
C VAL A 186 0.58 5.92 13.22
N ALA A 187 -0.64 6.05 12.67
CA ALA A 187 -1.70 6.80 13.32
C ALA A 187 -1.98 6.26 14.74
N GLY A 188 -1.91 7.14 15.75
CA GLY A 188 -2.17 6.79 17.16
C GLY A 188 -1.09 5.94 17.84
N MET A 189 0.09 5.79 17.24
CA MET A 189 1.24 5.10 17.84
C MET A 189 2.04 5.99 18.79
N THR A 190 2.69 5.35 19.74
CA THR A 190 3.75 5.97 20.54
C THR A 190 5.01 6.17 19.70
N ALA A 191 5.91 7.08 20.12
CA ALA A 191 7.18 7.32 19.42
C ALA A 191 8.00 6.02 19.21
N GLN A 192 8.03 5.14 20.23
CA GLN A 192 8.74 3.87 20.13
C GLN A 192 8.09 2.90 19.12
N GLU A 193 6.75 2.87 19.05
CA GLU A 193 6.03 2.06 18.06
C GLU A 193 6.24 2.61 16.65
N THR A 194 6.25 3.94 16.49
CA THR A 194 6.54 4.63 15.22
C THR A 194 7.93 4.28 14.71
N GLU A 195 8.96 4.32 15.58
CA GLU A 195 10.34 3.96 15.21
C GLU A 195 10.43 2.51 14.73
N LYS A 196 9.84 1.56 15.49
CA LYS A 196 9.78 0.14 15.07
C LYS A 196 9.02 -0.06 13.76
N THR A 197 7.97 0.71 13.52
CA THR A 197 7.23 0.66 12.24
C THR A 197 8.11 1.17 11.09
N ALA A 198 8.90 2.22 11.33
CA ALA A 198 9.86 2.72 10.35
C ALA A 198 10.92 1.66 9.99
N GLU A 199 11.49 1.00 11.00
CA GLU A 199 12.44 -0.11 10.80
C GLU A 199 11.81 -1.26 10.02
N LEU A 200 10.59 -1.68 10.39
CA LEU A 200 9.85 -2.73 9.70
C LEU A 200 9.65 -2.40 8.22
N LEU A 201 9.07 -1.24 7.91
CA LEU A 201 8.78 -0.86 6.52
C LEU A 201 10.05 -0.69 5.69
N THR A 202 11.11 -0.14 6.28
CA THR A 202 12.41 0.00 5.62
C THR A 202 13.03 -1.37 5.32
N SER A 203 12.87 -2.34 6.23
CA SER A 203 13.38 -3.71 6.02
C SER A 203 12.68 -4.47 4.90
N LEU A 204 11.44 -4.11 4.58
CA LEU A 204 10.67 -4.72 3.49
C LEU A 204 11.06 -4.19 2.11
N ALA A 205 11.61 -2.97 2.06
CA ALA A 205 12.04 -2.35 0.81
C ALA A 205 13.21 -3.12 0.17
N GLY A 206 13.20 -3.21 -1.15
CA GLY A 206 14.18 -3.98 -1.93
C GLY A 206 13.65 -5.37 -2.31
N GLU A 207 13.08 -6.10 -1.37
CA GLU A 207 12.40 -7.37 -1.67
C GLU A 207 10.95 -7.14 -2.15
N ARG A 208 10.30 -6.09 -1.63
CA ARG A 208 8.93 -5.71 -1.96
C ARG A 208 8.85 -4.21 -2.26
N THR A 209 7.90 -3.86 -3.08
CA THR A 209 7.54 -2.45 -3.30
C THR A 209 6.52 -2.03 -2.26
N VAL A 210 6.76 -0.90 -1.59
CA VAL A 210 5.88 -0.38 -0.55
C VAL A 210 5.48 1.05 -0.87
N ILE A 211 4.19 1.32 -0.96
CA ILE A 211 3.62 2.67 -1.05
C ILE A 211 2.94 2.96 0.28
N VAL A 212 3.40 3.99 0.97
CA VAL A 212 2.89 4.44 2.26
C VAL A 212 2.18 5.77 2.07
N VAL A 213 0.90 5.84 2.44
CA VAL A 213 0.18 7.12 2.56
C VAL A 213 0.33 7.60 3.98
N GLU A 214 0.85 8.81 4.14
CA GLU A 214 1.10 9.40 5.47
C GLU A 214 0.99 10.92 5.45
N HIS A 215 0.78 11.49 6.62
CA HIS A 215 0.75 12.93 6.87
C HIS A 215 1.76 13.35 7.97
N ASP A 216 2.33 12.41 8.72
CA ASP A 216 3.44 12.67 9.66
C ASP A 216 4.74 12.85 8.88
N MET A 217 5.19 14.12 8.75
CA MET A 217 6.39 14.46 8.00
C MET A 217 7.67 13.95 8.65
N ALA A 218 7.71 13.78 9.97
CA ALA A 218 8.87 13.22 10.66
C ALA A 218 9.02 11.73 10.32
N PHE A 219 7.92 11.00 10.35
CA PHE A 219 7.88 9.60 9.93
C PHE A 219 8.23 9.44 8.44
N VAL A 220 7.60 10.24 7.55
CA VAL A 220 7.91 10.23 6.12
C VAL A 220 9.40 10.44 5.90
N ARG A 221 10.02 11.43 6.56
CA ARG A 221 11.46 11.70 6.45
C ARG A 221 12.33 10.53 6.89
N SER A 222 11.87 9.74 7.87
CA SER A 222 12.64 8.61 8.40
C SER A 222 12.67 7.40 7.47
N ILE A 223 11.65 7.20 6.61
CA ILE A 223 11.51 6.00 5.76
C ILE A 223 11.60 6.26 4.27
N ALA A 224 11.18 7.45 3.79
CA ALA A 224 10.99 7.67 2.36
C ALA A 224 12.32 7.76 1.61
N ARG A 225 12.44 6.95 0.54
CA ARG A 225 13.44 7.16 -0.51
C ARG A 225 12.93 8.13 -1.56
N THR A 226 11.66 7.99 -1.92
CA THR A 226 10.95 8.87 -2.84
C THR A 226 9.66 9.34 -2.17
N VAL A 227 9.38 10.63 -2.28
CA VAL A 227 8.14 11.25 -1.83
C VAL A 227 7.40 11.77 -3.07
N THR A 228 6.12 11.44 -3.17
CA THR A 228 5.21 12.00 -4.17
C THR A 228 4.16 12.85 -3.46
N VAL A 229 4.04 14.11 -3.83
CA VAL A 229 3.03 15.03 -3.30
C VAL A 229 1.84 15.06 -4.24
N LEU A 230 0.65 14.71 -3.72
CA LEU A 230 -0.60 14.88 -4.41
C LEU A 230 -1.29 16.18 -3.99
N HIS A 231 -1.82 16.89 -4.97
CA HIS A 231 -2.66 18.07 -4.79
C HIS A 231 -3.76 18.08 -5.84
N GLN A 232 -5.02 18.26 -5.41
CA GLN A 232 -6.20 18.33 -6.28
C GLN A 232 -6.26 17.22 -7.35
N GLY A 233 -5.96 15.99 -6.95
CA GLY A 233 -6.03 14.82 -7.81
C GLY A 233 -4.86 14.64 -8.79
N SER A 234 -3.82 15.47 -8.72
CA SER A 234 -2.65 15.41 -9.59
C SER A 234 -1.35 15.30 -8.80
N VAL A 235 -0.27 14.82 -9.43
CA VAL A 235 1.07 14.87 -8.84
C VAL A 235 1.59 16.30 -8.93
N LEU A 236 1.85 16.92 -7.78
CA LEU A 236 2.40 18.28 -7.68
C LEU A 236 3.93 18.27 -7.72
N ALA A 237 4.55 17.34 -7.02
CA ALA A 237 6.00 17.20 -6.96
C ALA A 237 6.38 15.74 -6.65
N GLU A 238 7.57 15.34 -7.11
CA GLU A 238 8.18 14.05 -6.81
C GLU A 238 9.68 14.20 -6.64
N GLY A 239 10.26 13.47 -5.68
CA GLY A 239 11.71 13.49 -5.43
C GLY A 239 12.06 13.02 -4.02
N THR A 240 13.27 13.30 -3.58
CA THR A 240 13.66 13.11 -2.17
C THR A 240 12.89 14.07 -1.26
N MET A 241 12.84 13.78 0.04
CA MET A 241 12.16 14.66 1.00
C MET A 241 12.68 16.09 0.95
N ASP A 242 14.00 16.29 0.79
CA ASP A 242 14.60 17.64 0.71
C ASP A 242 14.22 18.38 -0.58
N GLN A 243 14.16 17.67 -1.71
CA GLN A 243 13.70 18.24 -2.98
C GLN A 243 12.24 18.67 -2.92
N VAL A 244 11.40 17.84 -2.31
CA VAL A 244 9.97 18.14 -2.18
C VAL A 244 9.74 19.32 -1.23
N GLN A 245 10.42 19.37 -0.09
CA GLN A 245 10.30 20.47 0.88
C GLN A 245 10.83 21.81 0.36
N SER A 246 11.78 21.78 -0.56
CA SER A 246 12.32 23.00 -1.19
C SER A 246 11.58 23.41 -2.47
N ASN A 247 10.58 22.63 -2.90
CA ASN A 247 9.83 22.94 -4.12
C ASN A 247 8.87 24.12 -3.87
N PRO A 248 8.99 25.24 -4.64
CA PRO A 248 8.15 26.42 -4.45
C PRO A 248 6.64 26.13 -4.54
N ALA A 249 6.21 25.26 -5.45
CA ALA A 249 4.80 24.89 -5.60
C ALA A 249 4.27 24.12 -4.37
N VAL A 250 5.10 23.27 -3.75
CA VAL A 250 4.74 22.57 -2.51
C VAL A 250 4.64 23.55 -1.34
N ILE A 251 5.61 24.47 -1.24
CA ILE A 251 5.62 25.51 -0.20
C ILE A 251 4.36 26.38 -0.30
N GLU A 252 4.02 26.84 -1.51
CA GLU A 252 2.84 27.67 -1.76
C GLU A 252 1.54 26.98 -1.32
N VAL A 253 1.37 25.70 -1.66
CA VAL A 253 0.17 24.93 -1.30
C VAL A 253 0.07 24.71 0.21
N TYR A 254 1.17 24.32 0.88
CA TYR A 254 1.15 24.01 2.31
C TYR A 254 1.16 25.24 3.21
N LEU A 255 1.80 26.37 2.81
CA LEU A 255 1.81 27.61 3.57
C LEU A 255 0.64 28.53 3.19
N GLY A 256 0.10 28.41 1.98
CA GLY A 256 -1.06 29.19 1.52
C GLY A 256 -2.40 28.72 2.13
N GLU A 257 -2.46 27.48 2.65
CA GLU A 257 -3.64 26.96 3.36
C GLU A 257 -3.68 27.38 4.86
N GLU A 258 -2.60 27.91 5.40
CA GLU A 258 -2.53 28.44 6.78
C GLU A 258 -2.85 29.94 6.89
N ALA A 259 -3.16 30.60 5.79
CA ALA A 259 -3.52 32.04 5.73
C ALA A 259 -4.99 32.22 5.37
#